data_8325b8a3dc09a8cd62c1958208a84656
#
_entry.id   8325b8a3dc09a8cd62c1958208a84656
#
_cell.length_a   1.000
_cell.length_b   1.000
_cell.length_c   1.000
_cell.angle_alpha   90.00
_cell.angle_beta   90.00
_cell.angle_gamma   90.00
#
_symmetry.space_group_name_H-M   'P 1'
#
loop_
_entity.id
_entity.type
_entity.pdbx_description
1 polymer ?
#
loop_
_entity_poly.entity_id
_entity_poly.type
_entity_poly.pdbx_seq_one_letter_code
_entity_poly.pdbx_strand_id
1 'polypeptide(L)'
;MRAEVLAWMQAQRMTEPGDTVVCAVSGGADSVSMLHVLLSLQDTLGIRVEAAHFNHHLRGAESDRDEAFVRQLCASLGVPLHTGGGDVQARAAQTHESLEEAARKLRYAFFDTLPGLVATAHTQDDNLETVLLNLTRGTGLAGLTGIPPKRGRLIRPMLVCTRAQIEAYLAEHGFSYVTDSTNLLPDARRNRLRQRVIPLLREENPAVAQTVFRTCALLRKDDAYLDTRAREALQAAQLPNGVSRSALSAWPEAVRTRAVRLLLGSIHAPKLTQQHIDAVDRLLFASCPSASVSLPGGFAARLEYDRLYLTDRSPAASFSPVTLSPGETVLIPALGLRVECRIEENFQEKAKTLSTFAVKYDTIEQTPRITIRPRQAHDVMRTAGGTKTLKKLLIDRKVPAARRALMPVAADASGVLGVYGIGVDLGRAAAPGERAVIITIEETEKED
;
A
#
# COMPACT_ATOMS: atom_id res chain seq x y z
N MET A 1 15.02 -37.03 -7.42
CA MET A 1 14.13 -35.90 -7.69
C MET A 1 12.74 -36.05 -7.06
N ARG A 2 11.93 -37.13 -7.32
CA ARG A 2 10.56 -37.31 -6.76
C ARG A 2 10.50 -37.18 -5.22
N ALA A 3 11.38 -37.88 -4.49
CA ALA A 3 11.42 -37.83 -3.02
C ALA A 3 11.76 -36.44 -2.47
N GLU A 4 12.65 -35.69 -3.13
CA GLU A 4 13.04 -34.35 -2.75
C GLU A 4 11.87 -33.35 -2.93
N VAL A 5 11.15 -33.48 -4.07
CA VAL A 5 9.95 -32.67 -4.34
C VAL A 5 8.85 -32.96 -3.32
N LEU A 6 8.61 -34.24 -3.00
CA LEU A 6 7.63 -34.62 -1.97
C LEU A 6 7.98 -34.00 -0.61
N ALA A 7 9.21 -34.22 -0.14
CA ALA A 7 9.67 -33.67 1.14
C ALA A 7 9.59 -32.15 1.17
N TRP A 8 9.93 -31.50 0.05
CA TRP A 8 9.83 -30.05 -0.09
C TRP A 8 8.38 -29.55 -0.03
N MET A 9 7.46 -30.15 -0.76
CA MET A 9 6.05 -29.79 -0.75
C MET A 9 5.43 -29.92 0.64
N GLN A 10 5.76 -31.03 1.35
CA GLN A 10 5.30 -31.27 2.72
C GLN A 10 5.90 -30.25 3.71
N ALA A 11 7.21 -30.00 3.65
CA ALA A 11 7.90 -29.05 4.52
C ALA A 11 7.36 -27.60 4.35
N GLN A 12 6.95 -27.25 3.14
CA GLN A 12 6.39 -25.92 2.83
C GLN A 12 4.86 -25.87 2.92
N ARG A 13 4.19 -26.96 3.29
CA ARG A 13 2.73 -27.08 3.36
C ARG A 13 2.06 -26.50 2.10
N MET A 14 2.55 -26.97 0.93
CA MET A 14 2.11 -26.43 -0.34
C MET A 14 0.68 -26.84 -0.68
N THR A 15 0.30 -28.07 -0.32
CA THR A 15 -1.00 -28.68 -0.62
C THR A 15 -1.59 -29.35 0.61
N GLU A 16 -2.92 -29.53 0.58
CA GLU A 16 -3.68 -30.35 1.51
C GLU A 16 -4.40 -31.49 0.75
N PRO A 17 -4.73 -32.61 1.41
CA PRO A 17 -5.54 -33.64 0.78
C PRO A 17 -6.87 -33.09 0.25
N GLY A 18 -7.22 -33.43 -0.99
CA GLY A 18 -8.39 -32.95 -1.69
C GLY A 18 -8.15 -31.73 -2.59
N ASP A 19 -6.97 -31.09 -2.50
CA ASP A 19 -6.64 -29.95 -3.38
C ASP A 19 -6.57 -30.35 -4.86
N THR A 20 -6.99 -29.43 -5.71
CA THR A 20 -6.70 -29.48 -7.14
C THR A 20 -5.45 -28.64 -7.42
N VAL A 21 -4.44 -29.23 -8.06
CA VAL A 21 -3.19 -28.59 -8.45
C VAL A 21 -3.11 -28.50 -9.97
N VAL A 22 -3.19 -27.28 -10.50
CA VAL A 22 -3.09 -27.03 -11.94
C VAL A 22 -1.63 -26.71 -12.30
N CYS A 23 -0.98 -27.60 -13.03
CA CYS A 23 0.39 -27.45 -13.51
C CYS A 23 0.46 -26.47 -14.68
N ALA A 24 1.15 -25.36 -14.56
CA ALA A 24 1.44 -24.47 -15.69
C ALA A 24 2.49 -25.10 -16.61
N VAL A 25 2.06 -25.63 -17.74
CA VAL A 25 2.89 -26.39 -18.70
C VAL A 25 3.14 -25.55 -19.94
N SER A 26 4.41 -25.16 -20.15
CA SER A 26 4.83 -24.45 -21.37
C SER A 26 5.30 -25.38 -22.49
N GLY A 27 5.46 -26.67 -22.21
CA GLY A 27 6.08 -27.64 -23.10
C GLY A 27 7.58 -27.83 -22.88
N GLY A 28 8.26 -26.91 -22.21
CA GLY A 28 9.68 -27.00 -21.91
C GLY A 28 9.99 -27.97 -20.78
N ALA A 29 11.26 -28.41 -20.68
CA ALA A 29 11.76 -29.46 -19.80
C ALA A 29 11.28 -29.30 -18.34
N ASP A 30 11.40 -28.11 -17.76
CA ASP A 30 11.06 -27.87 -16.34
C ASP A 30 9.56 -28.11 -16.08
N SER A 31 8.71 -27.62 -16.98
CA SER A 31 7.26 -27.73 -16.85
C SER A 31 6.74 -29.15 -17.12
N VAL A 32 7.34 -29.85 -18.09
CA VAL A 32 7.02 -31.26 -18.37
C VAL A 32 7.43 -32.14 -17.20
N SER A 33 8.66 -31.96 -16.68
CA SER A 33 9.10 -32.67 -15.48
C SER A 33 8.19 -32.43 -14.29
N MET A 34 7.78 -31.19 -14.06
CA MET A 34 6.85 -30.86 -12.97
C MET A 34 5.55 -31.65 -13.09
N LEU A 35 4.94 -31.67 -14.29
CA LEU A 35 3.71 -32.42 -14.54
C LEU A 35 3.88 -33.91 -14.19
N HIS A 36 4.91 -34.57 -14.73
CA HIS A 36 5.18 -36.00 -14.48
C HIS A 36 5.43 -36.30 -13.00
N VAL A 37 6.24 -35.45 -12.32
CA VAL A 37 6.50 -35.60 -10.88
C VAL A 37 5.23 -35.47 -10.07
N LEU A 38 4.42 -34.44 -10.31
CA LEU A 38 3.17 -34.23 -9.55
C LEU A 38 2.15 -35.34 -9.82
N LEU A 39 2.02 -35.83 -11.04
CA LEU A 39 1.21 -37.02 -11.34
C LEU A 39 1.66 -38.23 -10.55
N SER A 40 2.99 -38.46 -10.47
CA SER A 40 3.53 -39.58 -9.69
C SER A 40 3.32 -39.47 -8.19
N LEU A 41 3.04 -38.25 -7.69
CA LEU A 41 2.86 -37.93 -6.27
C LEU A 41 1.40 -37.73 -5.88
N GLN A 42 0.48 -37.74 -6.86
CA GLN A 42 -0.93 -37.36 -6.61
C GLN A 42 -1.59 -38.18 -5.52
N ASP A 43 -1.43 -39.52 -5.55
CA ASP A 43 -2.01 -40.42 -4.56
C ASP A 43 -1.35 -40.24 -3.18
N THR A 44 -0.02 -40.03 -3.15
CA THR A 44 0.74 -39.82 -1.91
C THR A 44 0.34 -38.52 -1.22
N LEU A 45 0.03 -37.47 -1.98
CA LEU A 45 -0.37 -36.16 -1.49
C LEU A 45 -1.89 -36.04 -1.34
N GLY A 46 -2.68 -36.98 -1.89
CA GLY A 46 -4.14 -36.91 -1.92
C GLY A 46 -4.68 -35.77 -2.77
N ILE A 47 -3.99 -35.37 -3.83
CA ILE A 47 -4.34 -34.22 -4.69
C ILE A 47 -4.85 -34.69 -6.06
N ARG A 48 -5.55 -33.79 -6.76
CA ARG A 48 -5.90 -33.93 -8.18
C ARG A 48 -4.97 -33.06 -9.01
N VAL A 49 -4.38 -33.64 -10.06
CA VAL A 49 -3.47 -32.92 -10.95
C VAL A 49 -4.16 -32.62 -12.27
N GLU A 50 -4.15 -31.36 -12.63
CA GLU A 50 -4.61 -30.83 -13.92
C GLU A 50 -3.47 -30.04 -14.57
N ALA A 51 -3.63 -29.67 -15.83
CA ALA A 51 -2.64 -28.89 -16.56
C ALA A 51 -3.25 -27.59 -17.08
N ALA A 52 -2.43 -26.55 -17.24
CA ALA A 52 -2.80 -25.33 -17.90
C ALA A 52 -1.70 -24.87 -18.87
N HIS A 53 -2.10 -24.47 -20.07
CA HIS A 53 -1.20 -23.87 -21.06
C HIS A 53 -1.70 -22.50 -21.46
N PHE A 54 -0.77 -21.52 -21.53
CA PHE A 54 -1.07 -20.16 -21.97
C PHE A 54 -0.25 -19.83 -23.20
N ASN A 55 -0.94 -19.65 -24.36
CA ASN A 55 -0.31 -19.28 -25.61
C ASN A 55 -0.17 -17.75 -25.70
N HIS A 56 1.04 -17.26 -25.75
CA HIS A 56 1.35 -15.83 -25.87
C HIS A 56 1.24 -15.29 -27.29
N HIS A 57 1.13 -16.17 -28.30
CA HIS A 57 1.09 -15.85 -29.75
C HIS A 57 2.27 -14.98 -30.24
N LEU A 58 3.40 -14.98 -29.52
CA LEU A 58 4.56 -14.12 -29.85
C LEU A 58 5.44 -14.70 -30.97
N ARG A 59 5.35 -16.02 -31.23
CA ARG A 59 6.24 -16.76 -32.15
C ARG A 59 5.48 -17.43 -33.29
N GLY A 60 4.22 -17.03 -33.55
CA GLY A 60 3.42 -17.61 -34.61
C GLY A 60 3.36 -19.14 -34.54
N ALA A 61 3.74 -19.82 -35.62
CA ALA A 61 3.68 -21.29 -35.75
C ALA A 61 4.46 -22.06 -34.68
N GLU A 62 5.51 -21.51 -34.08
CA GLU A 62 6.20 -22.17 -32.94
C GLU A 62 5.32 -22.20 -31.69
N SER A 63 4.60 -21.10 -31.40
CA SER A 63 3.68 -21.07 -30.26
C SER A 63 2.53 -22.06 -30.43
N ASP A 64 2.03 -22.23 -31.65
CA ASP A 64 0.96 -23.19 -31.94
C ASP A 64 1.46 -24.64 -31.87
N ARG A 65 2.68 -24.91 -32.33
CA ARG A 65 3.34 -26.20 -32.18
C ARG A 65 3.51 -26.58 -30.70
N ASP A 66 3.95 -25.63 -29.86
CA ASP A 66 4.14 -25.85 -28.44
C ASP A 66 2.80 -26.15 -27.74
N GLU A 67 1.74 -25.44 -28.09
CA GLU A 67 0.40 -25.75 -27.61
C GLU A 67 -0.09 -27.13 -28.05
N ALA A 68 0.11 -27.49 -29.33
CA ALA A 68 -0.25 -28.81 -29.84
C ALA A 68 0.51 -29.94 -29.10
N PHE A 69 1.79 -29.75 -28.83
CA PHE A 69 2.58 -30.68 -28.02
C PHE A 69 2.00 -30.88 -26.62
N VAL A 70 1.66 -29.77 -25.91
CA VAL A 70 1.06 -29.86 -24.58
C VAL A 70 -0.30 -30.54 -24.60
N ARG A 71 -1.14 -30.27 -25.61
CA ARG A 71 -2.43 -30.95 -25.78
C ARG A 71 -2.25 -32.47 -25.96
N GLN A 72 -1.31 -32.89 -26.81
CA GLN A 72 -1.01 -34.29 -27.05
C GLN A 72 -0.45 -34.95 -25.77
N LEU A 73 0.47 -34.30 -25.06
CA LEU A 73 1.01 -34.78 -23.81
C LEU A 73 -0.08 -35.00 -22.76
N CYS A 74 -0.93 -34.02 -22.53
CA CYS A 74 -2.01 -34.13 -21.55
C CYS A 74 -3.04 -35.23 -21.93
N ALA A 75 -3.36 -35.34 -23.22
CA ALA A 75 -4.26 -36.40 -23.72
C ALA A 75 -3.65 -37.81 -23.48
N SER A 76 -2.34 -37.99 -23.75
CA SER A 76 -1.66 -39.27 -23.51
C SER A 76 -1.56 -39.65 -22.02
N LEU A 77 -1.55 -38.66 -21.12
CA LEU A 77 -1.50 -38.86 -19.68
C LEU A 77 -2.89 -38.90 -19.01
N GLY A 78 -3.96 -38.67 -19.77
CA GLY A 78 -5.32 -38.58 -19.22
C GLY A 78 -5.53 -37.39 -18.28
N VAL A 79 -4.77 -36.28 -18.46
CA VAL A 79 -4.80 -35.08 -17.59
C VAL A 79 -5.71 -34.02 -18.19
N PRO A 80 -6.67 -33.47 -17.43
CA PRO A 80 -7.47 -32.32 -17.87
C PRO A 80 -6.58 -31.12 -18.19
N LEU A 81 -6.83 -30.46 -19.34
CA LEU A 81 -6.04 -29.33 -19.80
C LEU A 81 -6.91 -28.06 -19.96
N HIS A 82 -6.52 -27.02 -19.25
CA HIS A 82 -7.03 -25.67 -19.44
C HIS A 82 -6.14 -24.91 -20.41
N THR A 83 -6.73 -24.29 -21.44
CA THR A 83 -5.96 -23.47 -22.38
C THR A 83 -6.45 -22.03 -22.34
N GLY A 84 -5.48 -21.11 -22.42
CA GLY A 84 -5.73 -19.70 -22.54
C GLY A 84 -4.75 -19.05 -23.50
N GLY A 85 -5.03 -17.84 -23.94
CA GLY A 85 -4.16 -17.08 -24.80
C GLY A 85 -4.46 -15.59 -24.71
N GLY A 86 -3.58 -14.78 -25.27
CA GLY A 86 -3.78 -13.34 -25.31
C GLY A 86 -2.81 -12.63 -26.25
N ASP A 87 -3.26 -11.53 -26.84
CA ASP A 87 -2.42 -10.68 -27.67
C ASP A 87 -1.52 -9.80 -26.81
N VAL A 88 -0.31 -10.28 -26.60
CA VAL A 88 0.71 -9.58 -25.80
C VAL A 88 1.15 -8.27 -26.46
N GLN A 89 1.21 -8.22 -27.80
CA GLN A 89 1.67 -7.04 -28.53
C GLN A 89 0.64 -5.90 -28.41
N ALA A 90 -0.65 -6.23 -28.62
CA ALA A 90 -1.72 -5.25 -28.46
C ALA A 90 -1.77 -4.70 -27.02
N ARG A 91 -1.65 -5.56 -26.01
CA ARG A 91 -1.60 -5.11 -24.61
C ARG A 91 -0.41 -4.21 -24.33
N ALA A 92 0.80 -4.60 -24.73
CA ALA A 92 2.02 -3.80 -24.52
C ALA A 92 1.90 -2.41 -25.14
N ALA A 93 1.34 -2.32 -26.36
CA ALA A 93 1.09 -1.06 -27.04
C ALA A 93 0.08 -0.16 -26.29
N GLN A 94 -1.01 -0.75 -25.78
CA GLN A 94 -2.05 -0.01 -25.03
C GLN A 94 -1.58 0.50 -23.66
N THR A 95 -0.76 -0.29 -22.97
CA THR A 95 -0.38 0.01 -21.57
C THR A 95 1.03 0.61 -21.45
N HIS A 96 1.78 0.74 -22.55
CA HIS A 96 3.18 1.18 -22.56
C HIS A 96 4.10 0.33 -21.68
N GLU A 97 3.77 -0.94 -21.51
CA GLU A 97 4.56 -1.93 -20.78
C GLU A 97 5.55 -2.65 -21.71
N SER A 98 6.58 -3.28 -21.12
CA SER A 98 7.41 -4.19 -21.88
C SER A 98 6.63 -5.44 -22.30
N LEU A 99 7.01 -6.07 -23.42
CA LEU A 99 6.39 -7.33 -23.88
C LEU A 99 6.44 -8.42 -22.78
N GLU A 100 7.55 -8.50 -22.04
CA GLU A 100 7.71 -9.46 -20.93
C GLU A 100 6.71 -9.19 -19.79
N GLU A 101 6.52 -7.93 -19.43
CA GLU A 101 5.57 -7.54 -18.40
C GLU A 101 4.12 -7.75 -18.84
N ALA A 102 3.77 -7.40 -20.07
CA ALA A 102 2.45 -7.64 -20.65
C ALA A 102 2.14 -9.14 -20.72
N ALA A 103 3.09 -9.96 -21.22
CA ALA A 103 2.98 -11.41 -21.26
C ALA A 103 2.78 -12.01 -19.86
N ARG A 104 3.55 -11.55 -18.91
CA ARG A 104 3.43 -11.97 -17.51
C ARG A 104 2.05 -11.64 -16.94
N LYS A 105 1.56 -10.41 -17.11
CA LYS A 105 0.25 -9.99 -16.59
C LYS A 105 -0.90 -10.78 -17.19
N LEU A 106 -0.89 -11.01 -18.52
CA LEU A 106 -1.91 -11.82 -19.19
C LEU A 106 -1.91 -13.26 -18.65
N ARG A 107 -0.73 -13.87 -18.51
CA ARG A 107 -0.60 -15.22 -17.96
C ARG A 107 -1.10 -15.32 -16.53
N TYR A 108 -0.81 -14.33 -15.66
CA TYR A 108 -1.31 -14.34 -14.28
C TYR A 108 -2.81 -14.10 -14.22
N ALA A 109 -3.37 -13.23 -15.06
CA ALA A 109 -4.81 -13.06 -15.19
C ALA A 109 -5.51 -14.37 -15.59
N PHE A 110 -4.91 -15.15 -16.52
CA PHE A 110 -5.40 -16.50 -16.84
C PHE A 110 -5.27 -17.44 -15.63
N PHE A 111 -4.17 -17.42 -14.89
CA PHE A 111 -4.00 -18.25 -13.69
C PHE A 111 -5.06 -17.95 -12.62
N ASP A 112 -5.52 -16.71 -12.53
CA ASP A 112 -6.58 -16.32 -11.58
C ASP A 112 -7.95 -16.93 -11.93
N THR A 113 -8.16 -17.35 -13.18
CA THR A 113 -9.42 -18.05 -13.61
C THR A 113 -9.39 -19.56 -13.34
N LEU A 114 -8.22 -20.15 -13.07
CA LEU A 114 -8.07 -21.58 -12.88
C LEU A 114 -8.57 -22.05 -11.52
N PRO A 115 -9.03 -23.30 -11.39
CA PRO A 115 -9.41 -23.85 -10.09
C PRO A 115 -8.18 -24.13 -9.19
N GLY A 116 -8.39 -24.20 -7.88
CA GLY A 116 -7.43 -24.70 -6.91
C GLY A 116 -6.09 -23.95 -6.88
N LEU A 117 -5.00 -24.67 -6.71
CA LEU A 117 -3.63 -24.14 -6.65
C LEU A 117 -2.99 -24.19 -8.04
N VAL A 118 -2.11 -23.25 -8.36
CA VAL A 118 -1.37 -23.23 -9.61
C VAL A 118 0.10 -23.52 -9.33
N ALA A 119 0.62 -24.60 -9.90
CA ALA A 119 2.02 -24.99 -9.80
C ALA A 119 2.84 -24.40 -10.97
N THR A 120 3.96 -23.77 -10.64
CA THR A 120 4.90 -23.23 -11.63
C THR A 120 6.27 -23.87 -11.47
N ALA A 121 6.93 -24.18 -12.60
CA ALA A 121 8.15 -24.97 -12.65
C ALA A 121 9.44 -24.18 -12.43
N HIS A 122 9.44 -23.25 -11.47
CA HIS A 122 10.65 -22.54 -11.09
C HIS A 122 11.64 -23.47 -10.38
N THR A 123 12.93 -23.33 -10.69
CA THR A 123 14.03 -24.17 -10.23
C THR A 123 14.97 -23.41 -9.29
N GLN A 124 15.99 -24.10 -8.74
CA GLN A 124 17.08 -23.45 -8.02
C GLN A 124 17.87 -22.47 -8.89
N ASP A 125 18.02 -22.78 -10.18
CA ASP A 125 18.71 -21.91 -11.14
C ASP A 125 17.94 -20.61 -11.34
N ASP A 126 16.61 -20.67 -11.47
CA ASP A 126 15.76 -19.48 -11.52
C ASP A 126 15.83 -18.65 -10.23
N ASN A 127 15.95 -19.33 -9.10
CA ASN A 127 16.11 -18.66 -7.80
C ASN A 127 17.44 -17.89 -7.74
N LEU A 128 18.55 -18.51 -8.18
CA LEU A 128 19.86 -17.86 -8.27
C LEU A 128 19.79 -16.62 -9.18
N GLU A 129 19.20 -16.74 -10.38
CA GLU A 129 19.00 -15.63 -11.29
C GLU A 129 18.22 -14.48 -10.62
N THR A 130 17.17 -14.82 -9.90
CA THR A 130 16.30 -13.83 -9.22
C THR A 130 17.05 -13.10 -8.11
N VAL A 131 17.83 -13.83 -7.30
CA VAL A 131 18.64 -13.23 -6.23
C VAL A 131 19.69 -12.28 -6.81
N LEU A 132 20.40 -12.68 -7.87
CA LEU A 132 21.39 -11.83 -8.55
C LEU A 132 20.75 -10.60 -9.16
N LEU A 133 19.59 -10.73 -9.82
CA LEU A 133 18.85 -9.60 -10.35
C LEU A 133 18.42 -8.61 -9.26
N ASN A 134 17.95 -9.10 -8.13
CA ASN A 134 17.55 -8.26 -7.01
C ASN A 134 18.77 -7.56 -6.39
N LEU A 135 19.87 -8.27 -6.22
CA LEU A 135 21.13 -7.71 -5.72
C LEU A 135 21.63 -6.58 -6.60
N THR A 136 21.63 -6.76 -7.94
CA THR A 136 22.08 -5.72 -8.89
C THR A 136 21.16 -4.50 -8.97
N ARG A 137 19.91 -4.62 -8.50
CA ARG A 137 18.94 -3.50 -8.44
C ARG A 137 18.98 -2.76 -7.11
N GLY A 138 19.68 -3.28 -6.13
CA GLY A 138 19.62 -2.84 -4.75
C GLY A 138 18.34 -3.33 -4.08
N THR A 139 18.48 -4.22 -3.12
CA THR A 139 17.33 -4.79 -2.41
C THR A 139 17.62 -4.96 -0.93
N GLY A 140 16.59 -4.89 -0.11
CA GLY A 140 16.66 -5.33 1.28
C GLY A 140 16.53 -6.85 1.43
N LEU A 141 16.45 -7.31 2.68
CA LEU A 141 16.38 -8.72 3.05
C LEU A 141 15.31 -9.49 2.26
N ALA A 142 14.10 -8.95 2.15
CA ALA A 142 12.98 -9.58 1.44
C ALA A 142 13.31 -9.94 -0.02
N GLY A 143 14.07 -9.13 -0.74
CA GLY A 143 14.46 -9.45 -2.12
C GLY A 143 15.58 -10.48 -2.22
N LEU A 144 16.41 -10.64 -1.18
CA LEU A 144 17.44 -11.66 -1.09
C LEU A 144 16.90 -13.03 -0.68
N THR A 145 15.67 -13.12 -0.20
CA THR A 145 15.01 -14.40 0.09
C THR A 145 14.70 -15.20 -1.18
N GLY A 146 14.89 -14.62 -2.36
CA GLY A 146 14.68 -15.26 -3.66
C GLY A 146 13.21 -15.51 -3.98
N ILE A 147 12.95 -16.57 -4.75
CA ILE A 147 11.61 -16.96 -5.16
C ILE A 147 10.90 -17.65 -3.98
N PRO A 148 9.72 -17.17 -3.52
CA PRO A 148 9.00 -17.80 -2.43
C PRO A 148 8.42 -19.17 -2.85
N PRO A 149 8.47 -20.20 -1.98
CA PRO A 149 7.90 -21.53 -2.28
C PRO A 149 6.39 -21.50 -2.58
N LYS A 150 5.66 -20.69 -1.83
CA LYS A 150 4.21 -20.49 -1.95
C LYS A 150 3.89 -18.99 -1.86
N ARG A 151 2.97 -18.52 -2.69
CA ARG A 151 2.47 -17.16 -2.67
C ARG A 151 0.99 -17.15 -3.06
N GLY A 152 0.11 -17.04 -2.07
CA GLY A 152 -1.32 -17.24 -2.30
C GLY A 152 -1.58 -18.61 -2.90
N ARG A 153 -2.24 -18.66 -4.06
CA ARG A 153 -2.54 -19.89 -4.81
C ARG A 153 -1.37 -20.45 -5.64
N LEU A 154 -0.28 -19.68 -5.78
CA LEU A 154 0.89 -20.12 -6.56
C LEU A 154 1.83 -20.95 -5.70
N ILE A 155 2.18 -22.17 -6.16
CA ILE A 155 3.14 -23.07 -5.54
C ILE A 155 4.31 -23.37 -6.49
N ARG A 156 5.47 -23.73 -5.94
CA ARG A 156 6.70 -23.99 -6.72
C ARG A 156 7.35 -25.28 -6.28
N PRO A 157 6.80 -26.41 -6.72
CA PRO A 157 7.27 -27.74 -6.32
C PRO A 157 8.72 -28.00 -6.74
N MET A 158 9.12 -27.50 -7.93
CA MET A 158 10.43 -27.74 -8.53
C MET A 158 11.55 -26.84 -8.01
N LEU A 159 11.24 -25.91 -7.08
CA LEU A 159 12.21 -24.93 -6.58
C LEU A 159 13.38 -25.60 -5.81
N VAL A 160 13.25 -26.83 -5.42
CA VAL A 160 14.27 -27.67 -4.77
C VAL A 160 15.17 -28.39 -5.78
N CYS A 161 14.84 -28.38 -7.07
CA CYS A 161 15.55 -29.08 -8.13
C CYS A 161 16.48 -28.14 -8.90
N THR A 162 17.61 -28.66 -9.34
CA THR A 162 18.49 -28.02 -10.32
C THR A 162 18.09 -28.38 -11.75
N ARG A 163 18.51 -27.59 -12.72
CA ARG A 163 18.31 -27.87 -14.14
C ARG A 163 18.90 -29.21 -14.53
N ALA A 164 20.10 -29.52 -14.05
CA ALA A 164 20.77 -30.80 -14.32
C ALA A 164 19.98 -32.02 -13.81
N GLN A 165 19.37 -31.93 -12.64
CA GLN A 165 18.52 -33.00 -12.11
C GLN A 165 17.24 -33.18 -12.96
N ILE A 166 16.68 -32.10 -13.48
CA ILE A 166 15.50 -32.15 -14.35
C ILE A 166 15.84 -32.84 -15.68
N GLU A 167 16.96 -32.47 -16.32
CA GLU A 167 17.39 -33.03 -17.58
C GLU A 167 17.72 -34.52 -17.41
N ALA A 168 18.40 -34.90 -16.33
CA ALA A 168 18.67 -36.30 -16.02
C ALA A 168 17.36 -37.10 -15.81
N TYR A 169 16.39 -36.54 -15.09
CA TYR A 169 15.09 -37.20 -14.87
C TYR A 169 14.31 -37.42 -16.17
N LEU A 170 14.28 -36.43 -17.07
CA LEU A 170 13.62 -36.58 -18.38
C LEU A 170 14.30 -37.63 -19.24
N ALA A 171 15.65 -37.66 -19.27
CA ALA A 171 16.42 -38.61 -20.01
C ALA A 171 16.23 -40.06 -19.49
N GLU A 172 16.25 -40.22 -18.16
CA GLU A 172 16.04 -41.53 -17.50
C GLU A 172 14.67 -42.16 -17.84
N HIS A 173 13.62 -41.31 -17.96
CA HIS A 173 12.25 -41.77 -18.22
C HIS A 173 11.85 -41.69 -19.70
N GLY A 174 12.71 -41.18 -20.58
CA GLY A 174 12.42 -41.04 -22.00
C GLY A 174 11.33 -40.01 -22.31
N PHE A 175 11.14 -39.02 -21.44
CA PHE A 175 10.10 -37.97 -21.65
C PHE A 175 10.55 -36.93 -22.64
N SER A 176 9.72 -36.70 -23.66
CA SER A 176 9.94 -35.67 -24.67
C SER A 176 9.52 -34.29 -24.15
N TYR A 177 10.20 -33.25 -24.61
CA TYR A 177 9.87 -31.85 -24.33
C TYR A 177 10.26 -30.96 -25.49
N VAL A 178 9.74 -29.73 -25.54
CA VAL A 178 10.06 -28.74 -26.56
C VAL A 178 11.21 -27.85 -26.09
N THR A 179 12.19 -27.62 -26.96
CA THR A 179 13.25 -26.64 -26.70
C THR A 179 12.84 -25.27 -27.19
N ASP A 180 12.81 -24.29 -26.29
CA ASP A 180 12.42 -22.91 -26.58
C ASP A 180 13.59 -22.17 -27.25
N SER A 181 13.39 -21.72 -28.49
CA SER A 181 14.38 -20.96 -29.26
C SER A 181 14.70 -19.59 -28.67
N THR A 182 13.78 -18.98 -27.89
CA THR A 182 14.00 -17.66 -27.24
C THR A 182 14.99 -17.68 -26.09
N ASN A 183 15.31 -18.85 -25.54
CA ASN A 183 16.40 -19.00 -24.56
C ASN A 183 17.77 -18.59 -25.13
N LEU A 184 17.89 -18.47 -26.46
CA LEU A 184 19.11 -18.11 -27.18
C LEU A 184 19.24 -16.59 -27.44
N LEU A 185 18.20 -15.79 -27.21
CA LEU A 185 18.24 -14.34 -27.45
C LEU A 185 18.95 -13.59 -26.30
N PRO A 186 19.98 -12.75 -26.60
CA PRO A 186 20.86 -12.17 -25.57
C PRO A 186 20.30 -10.96 -24.82
N ASP A 187 19.06 -10.56 -25.03
CA ASP A 187 18.66 -9.18 -24.69
C ASP A 187 18.01 -8.97 -23.31
N ALA A 188 17.57 -9.97 -22.61
CA ALA A 188 17.08 -9.78 -21.26
C ALA A 188 18.25 -9.78 -20.26
N ARG A 189 18.22 -8.90 -19.24
CA ARG A 189 19.20 -8.91 -18.13
C ARG A 189 19.37 -10.30 -17.54
N ARG A 190 18.31 -11.09 -17.53
CA ARG A 190 18.28 -12.47 -17.06
C ARG A 190 19.15 -13.39 -17.91
N ASN A 191 19.06 -13.27 -19.23
CA ASN A 191 19.90 -14.05 -20.17
C ASN A 191 21.37 -13.68 -20.05
N ARG A 192 21.73 -12.40 -19.85
CA ARG A 192 23.11 -12.00 -19.59
C ARG A 192 23.68 -12.60 -18.30
N LEU A 193 22.89 -12.65 -17.23
CA LEU A 193 23.30 -13.30 -15.98
C LEU A 193 23.53 -14.79 -16.22
N ARG A 194 22.60 -15.47 -16.89
CA ARG A 194 22.65 -16.90 -17.19
C ARG A 194 23.86 -17.27 -18.05
N GLN A 195 24.16 -16.46 -19.06
CA GLN A 195 25.21 -16.78 -20.04
C GLN A 195 26.61 -16.31 -19.65
N ARG A 196 26.73 -15.26 -18.81
CA ARG A 196 28.02 -14.64 -18.52
C ARG A 196 28.40 -14.66 -17.04
N VAL A 197 27.47 -14.43 -16.12
CA VAL A 197 27.79 -14.28 -14.70
C VAL A 197 27.71 -15.63 -13.98
N ILE A 198 26.64 -16.36 -14.19
CA ILE A 198 26.43 -17.65 -13.50
C ILE A 198 27.51 -18.68 -13.86
N PRO A 199 28.02 -18.80 -15.11
CA PRO A 199 29.13 -19.68 -15.41
C PRO A 199 30.37 -19.36 -14.59
N LEU A 200 30.76 -18.10 -14.46
CA LEU A 200 31.91 -17.69 -13.61
C LEU A 200 31.68 -18.03 -12.14
N LEU A 201 30.47 -17.84 -11.62
CA LEU A 201 30.15 -18.25 -10.24
C LEU A 201 30.22 -19.77 -10.05
N ARG A 202 29.92 -20.53 -11.09
CA ARG A 202 30.04 -22.01 -11.06
C ARG A 202 31.49 -22.50 -11.16
N GLU A 203 32.38 -21.72 -11.77
CA GLU A 203 33.83 -22.02 -11.73
C GLU A 203 34.33 -21.90 -10.29
N GLU A 204 33.88 -20.92 -9.52
CA GLU A 204 34.24 -20.77 -8.10
C GLU A 204 33.51 -21.78 -7.20
N ASN A 205 32.22 -22.04 -7.49
CA ASN A 205 31.42 -23.01 -6.74
C ASN A 205 30.42 -23.71 -7.68
N PRO A 206 30.72 -24.96 -8.12
CA PRO A 206 29.79 -25.70 -8.97
C PRO A 206 28.40 -25.89 -8.40
N ALA A 207 28.25 -25.86 -7.06
CA ALA A 207 26.97 -25.96 -6.35
C ALA A 207 26.34 -24.60 -5.97
N VAL A 208 26.72 -23.48 -6.63
CA VAL A 208 26.31 -22.12 -6.26
C VAL A 208 24.78 -21.98 -6.19
N ALA A 209 24.02 -22.58 -7.11
CA ALA A 209 22.55 -22.52 -7.10
C ALA A 209 21.97 -23.13 -5.81
N GLN A 210 22.50 -24.30 -5.41
CA GLN A 210 22.10 -24.98 -4.18
C GLN A 210 22.53 -24.19 -2.92
N THR A 211 23.73 -23.63 -2.93
CA THR A 211 24.25 -22.80 -1.82
C THR A 211 23.39 -21.56 -1.63
N VAL A 212 23.08 -20.83 -2.71
CA VAL A 212 22.20 -19.67 -2.66
C VAL A 212 20.79 -20.06 -2.23
N PHE A 213 20.26 -21.19 -2.70
CA PHE A 213 18.95 -21.67 -2.26
C PHE A 213 18.88 -21.91 -0.75
N ARG A 214 19.93 -22.53 -0.15
CA ARG A 214 20.03 -22.72 1.31
C ARG A 214 20.13 -21.39 2.04
N THR A 215 20.95 -20.47 1.54
CA THR A 215 21.05 -19.10 2.10
C THR A 215 19.69 -18.40 2.09
N CYS A 216 18.95 -18.46 0.97
CA CYS A 216 17.60 -17.91 0.90
C CYS A 216 16.66 -18.52 1.92
N ALA A 217 16.79 -19.82 2.22
CA ALA A 217 15.94 -20.47 3.23
C ALA A 217 16.21 -19.95 4.65
N LEU A 218 17.47 -19.62 4.98
CA LEU A 218 17.82 -18.97 6.25
C LEU A 218 17.27 -17.55 6.31
N LEU A 219 17.55 -16.75 5.27
CA LEU A 219 17.07 -15.36 5.19
C LEU A 219 15.55 -15.25 5.25
N ARG A 220 14.80 -16.23 4.73
CA ARG A 220 13.32 -16.26 4.86
C ARG A 220 12.84 -16.38 6.30
N LYS A 221 13.57 -17.14 7.15
CA LYS A 221 13.21 -17.27 8.57
C LYS A 221 13.38 -15.93 9.28
N ASP A 222 14.49 -15.24 9.02
CA ASP A 222 14.77 -13.93 9.60
C ASP A 222 13.77 -12.87 9.11
N ASP A 223 13.47 -12.90 7.80
CA ASP A 223 12.48 -12.00 7.19
C ASP A 223 11.08 -12.22 7.77
N ALA A 224 10.65 -13.46 7.91
CA ALA A 224 9.36 -13.81 8.50
C ALA A 224 9.25 -13.39 9.98
N TYR A 225 10.33 -13.57 10.74
CA TYR A 225 10.39 -13.13 12.13
C TYR A 225 10.24 -11.59 12.23
N LEU A 226 11.03 -10.85 11.44
CA LEU A 226 10.95 -9.39 11.43
C LEU A 226 9.60 -8.87 10.94
N ASP A 227 8.98 -9.53 9.95
CA ASP A 227 7.63 -9.17 9.50
C ASP A 227 6.58 -9.42 10.58
N THR A 228 6.70 -10.51 11.35
CA THR A 228 5.82 -10.79 12.48
C THR A 228 5.95 -9.70 13.54
N ARG A 229 7.18 -9.38 13.95
CA ARG A 229 7.45 -8.29 14.91
C ARG A 229 6.96 -6.93 14.43
N ALA A 230 7.07 -6.65 13.11
CA ALA A 230 6.57 -5.41 12.52
C ALA A 230 5.03 -5.32 12.55
N ARG A 231 4.32 -6.43 12.33
CA ARG A 231 2.84 -6.47 12.49
C ARG A 231 2.43 -6.28 13.94
N GLU A 232 3.11 -6.91 14.88
CA GLU A 232 2.88 -6.70 16.33
C GLU A 232 3.10 -5.23 16.70
N ALA A 233 4.17 -4.60 16.20
CA ALA A 233 4.44 -3.18 16.42
C ALA A 233 3.31 -2.28 15.90
N LEU A 234 2.78 -2.55 14.70
CA LEU A 234 1.64 -1.82 14.16
C LEU A 234 0.37 -2.05 14.98
N GLN A 235 0.10 -3.27 15.38
CA GLN A 235 -1.06 -3.60 16.18
C GLN A 235 -1.01 -2.92 17.56
N ALA A 236 0.15 -2.94 18.22
CA ALA A 236 0.35 -2.26 19.49
C ALA A 236 0.26 -0.74 19.41
N ALA A 237 0.61 -0.17 18.24
CA ALA A 237 0.54 1.26 18.00
C ALA A 237 -0.79 1.73 17.39
N GLN A 238 -1.76 0.84 17.14
CA GLN A 238 -2.99 1.16 16.43
C GLN A 238 -3.86 2.17 17.16
N LEU A 239 -4.34 3.17 16.43
CA LEU A 239 -5.31 4.17 16.84
C LEU A 239 -6.51 4.13 15.87
N PRO A 240 -7.69 4.67 16.23
CA PRO A 240 -8.88 4.68 15.36
C PRO A 240 -8.61 5.23 13.94
N ASN A 241 -7.73 6.22 13.83
CA ASN A 241 -7.40 6.86 12.55
C ASN A 241 -5.89 7.05 12.41
N GLY A 242 -5.11 5.95 12.43
CA GLY A 242 -3.65 5.99 12.28
C GLY A 242 -2.92 5.15 13.31
N VAL A 243 -1.68 5.52 13.62
CA VAL A 243 -0.83 4.82 14.60
C VAL A 243 -0.20 5.80 15.58
N SER A 244 0.02 5.35 16.82
CA SER A 244 0.70 6.11 17.86
C SER A 244 2.19 6.25 17.53
N ARG A 245 2.66 7.48 17.46
CA ARG A 245 4.06 7.84 17.28
C ARG A 245 4.93 7.27 18.40
N SER A 246 4.54 7.50 19.66
CA SER A 246 5.31 7.08 20.83
C SER A 246 5.42 5.56 20.92
N ALA A 247 4.31 4.85 20.67
CA ALA A 247 4.31 3.38 20.67
C ALA A 247 5.19 2.81 19.54
N LEU A 248 5.11 3.39 18.32
CA LEU A 248 5.89 2.88 17.20
C LEU A 248 7.37 3.23 17.30
N SER A 249 7.73 4.43 17.79
CA SER A 249 9.13 4.87 17.96
C SER A 249 9.90 4.09 19.02
N ALA A 250 9.22 3.41 19.95
CA ALA A 250 9.84 2.56 20.96
C ALA A 250 10.44 1.26 20.39
N TRP A 251 10.07 0.87 19.17
CA TRP A 251 10.57 -0.35 18.56
C TRP A 251 11.95 -0.15 17.90
N PRO A 252 12.80 -1.20 17.88
CA PRO A 252 14.07 -1.15 17.16
C PRO A 252 13.89 -0.77 15.70
N GLU A 253 14.86 -0.07 15.13
CA GLU A 253 14.82 0.47 13.77
C GLU A 253 14.44 -0.58 12.72
N ALA A 254 15.04 -1.77 12.78
CA ALA A 254 14.78 -2.84 11.83
C ALA A 254 13.30 -3.32 11.82
N VAL A 255 12.62 -3.26 12.97
CA VAL A 255 11.19 -3.59 13.12
C VAL A 255 10.33 -2.39 12.73
N ARG A 256 10.69 -1.22 13.21
CA ARG A 256 9.97 0.04 13.03
C ARG A 256 9.88 0.45 11.55
N THR A 257 11.01 0.46 10.83
CA THR A 257 11.02 0.79 9.39
C THR A 257 10.24 -0.21 8.56
N ARG A 258 10.24 -1.49 8.96
CA ARG A 258 9.41 -2.52 8.35
C ARG A 258 7.91 -2.32 8.65
N ALA A 259 7.56 -1.91 9.86
CA ALA A 259 6.19 -1.53 10.22
C ALA A 259 5.72 -0.32 9.42
N VAL A 260 6.56 0.71 9.25
CA VAL A 260 6.28 1.84 8.35
C VAL A 260 6.05 1.38 6.91
N ARG A 261 6.86 0.45 6.39
CA ARG A 261 6.66 -0.13 5.05
C ARG A 261 5.30 -0.85 4.92
N LEU A 262 4.91 -1.63 5.93
CA LEU A 262 3.60 -2.30 5.96
C LEU A 262 2.45 -1.28 6.01
N LEU A 263 2.58 -0.24 6.82
CA LEU A 263 1.62 0.86 6.90
C LEU A 263 1.47 1.55 5.54
N LEU A 264 2.58 1.88 4.87
CA LEU A 264 2.56 2.49 3.54
C LEU A 264 1.99 1.56 2.46
N GLY A 265 2.11 0.25 2.63
CA GLY A 265 1.51 -0.74 1.72
C GLY A 265 -0.02 -0.71 1.68
N SER A 266 -0.68 -0.16 2.71
CA SER A 266 -2.15 -0.08 2.78
C SER A 266 -2.78 0.93 1.82
N ILE A 267 -2.02 1.92 1.32
CA ILE A 267 -2.55 3.01 0.47
C ILE A 267 -2.38 2.78 -1.03
N HIS A 268 -1.87 1.65 -1.48
CA HIS A 268 -1.63 1.33 -2.90
C HIS A 268 -0.92 2.45 -3.69
N ALA A 269 -0.08 3.25 -3.02
CA ALA A 269 0.66 4.33 -3.66
C ALA A 269 1.65 3.77 -4.71
N PRO A 270 1.67 4.32 -5.94
CA PRO A 270 2.57 3.86 -6.97
C PRO A 270 4.03 4.16 -6.60
N LYS A 271 4.94 3.23 -6.91
CA LYS A 271 6.40 3.45 -6.83
C LYS A 271 6.93 3.92 -5.46
N LEU A 272 6.42 3.37 -4.37
CA LEU A 272 7.03 3.56 -3.05
C LEU A 272 8.48 3.05 -3.04
N THR A 273 9.40 3.87 -2.53
CA THR A 273 10.83 3.55 -2.44
C THR A 273 11.30 3.55 -0.99
N GLN A 274 12.52 3.05 -0.73
CA GLN A 274 13.12 3.11 0.60
C GLN A 274 13.21 4.55 1.14
N GLN A 275 13.48 5.54 0.27
CA GLN A 275 13.53 6.96 0.67
C GLN A 275 12.20 7.45 1.28
N HIS A 276 11.05 6.96 0.79
CA HIS A 276 9.75 7.29 1.35
C HIS A 276 9.56 6.65 2.73
N ILE A 277 10.00 5.39 2.91
CA ILE A 277 9.96 4.70 4.21
C ILE A 277 10.81 5.46 5.22
N ASP A 278 12.04 5.81 4.87
CA ASP A 278 12.97 6.54 5.74
C ASP A 278 12.46 7.95 6.07
N ALA A 279 11.81 8.62 5.12
CA ALA A 279 11.22 9.93 5.35
C ALA A 279 10.05 9.87 6.34
N VAL A 280 9.21 8.83 6.25
CA VAL A 280 8.09 8.62 7.19
C VAL A 280 8.61 8.15 8.55
N ASP A 281 9.64 7.31 8.59
CA ASP A 281 10.28 6.91 9.86
C ASP A 281 10.84 8.12 10.61
N ARG A 282 11.49 9.05 9.90
CA ARG A 282 11.98 10.31 10.49
C ARG A 282 10.88 11.19 11.08
N LEU A 283 9.64 11.13 10.56
CA LEU A 283 8.52 11.85 11.18
C LEU A 283 8.25 11.42 12.62
N LEU A 284 8.51 10.15 12.96
CA LEU A 284 8.33 9.65 14.32
C LEU A 284 9.25 10.36 15.33
N PHE A 285 10.34 10.94 14.88
CA PHE A 285 11.34 11.66 15.71
C PHE A 285 11.34 13.17 15.50
N ALA A 286 10.36 13.69 14.74
CA ALA A 286 10.26 15.13 14.51
C ALA A 286 10.02 15.89 15.81
N SER A 287 10.74 16.99 16.03
CA SER A 287 10.58 17.87 17.21
C SER A 287 9.26 18.66 17.17
N CYS A 288 8.72 18.89 15.97
CA CYS A 288 7.46 19.61 15.79
C CYS A 288 6.26 18.71 16.05
N PRO A 289 5.21 19.22 16.72
CA PRO A 289 3.99 18.45 16.99
C PRO A 289 3.16 18.16 15.73
N SER A 290 3.44 18.83 14.61
CA SER A 290 2.76 18.63 13.32
C SER A 290 3.80 18.70 12.21
N ALA A 291 3.92 17.62 11.44
CA ALA A 291 4.81 17.50 10.30
C ALA A 291 4.19 16.60 9.22
N SER A 292 4.67 16.70 7.99
CA SER A 292 4.15 15.85 6.90
C SER A 292 5.23 15.54 5.88
N VAL A 293 5.07 14.36 5.25
CA VAL A 293 5.88 13.90 4.11
C VAL A 293 4.95 13.61 2.95
N SER A 294 5.25 14.19 1.78
CA SER A 294 4.55 13.87 0.53
C SER A 294 4.96 12.50 0.02
N LEU A 295 3.99 11.72 -0.45
CA LEU A 295 4.15 10.39 -1.01
C LEU A 295 3.69 10.36 -2.47
N PRO A 296 4.13 9.40 -3.27
CA PRO A 296 3.69 9.25 -4.65
C PRO A 296 2.17 9.01 -4.76
N GLY A 297 1.59 9.35 -5.92
CA GLY A 297 0.15 9.15 -6.16
C GLY A 297 -0.75 10.15 -5.44
N GLY A 298 -0.21 11.28 -4.97
CA GLY A 298 -1.01 12.29 -4.27
C GLY A 298 -1.27 11.99 -2.80
N PHE A 299 -0.63 10.98 -2.24
CA PHE A 299 -0.73 10.66 -0.82
C PHE A 299 0.22 11.50 0.06
N ALA A 300 -0.03 11.53 1.34
CA ALA A 300 0.88 12.10 2.33
C ALA A 300 0.81 11.31 3.65
N ALA A 301 1.96 11.20 4.33
CA ALA A 301 2.02 10.80 5.73
C ALA A 301 2.05 12.04 6.59
N ARG A 302 1.15 12.13 7.56
CA ARG A 302 1.02 13.28 8.47
C ARG A 302 1.21 12.84 9.91
N LEU A 303 2.00 13.62 10.62
CA LEU A 303 2.14 13.53 12.06
C LEU A 303 1.35 14.68 12.70
N GLU A 304 0.46 14.36 13.64
CA GLU A 304 -0.24 15.32 14.48
C GLU A 304 -0.16 14.86 15.94
N TYR A 305 0.66 15.55 16.71
CA TYR A 305 0.99 15.19 18.10
C TYR A 305 1.55 13.77 18.20
N ASP A 306 0.82 12.84 18.79
CA ASP A 306 1.20 11.43 18.90
C ASP A 306 0.63 10.55 17.76
N ARG A 307 -0.08 11.11 16.81
CA ARG A 307 -0.75 10.34 15.75
C ARG A 307 -0.06 10.51 14.41
N LEU A 308 0.46 9.42 13.86
CA LEU A 308 0.87 9.30 12.46
C LEU A 308 -0.26 8.65 11.66
N TYR A 309 -0.67 9.26 10.55
CA TYR A 309 -1.70 8.75 9.67
C TYR A 309 -1.41 9.05 8.20
N LEU A 310 -2.03 8.27 7.32
CA LEU A 310 -1.95 8.44 5.87
C LEU A 310 -3.21 9.12 5.37
N THR A 311 -3.06 10.00 4.39
CA THR A 311 -4.17 10.74 3.79
C THR A 311 -3.91 10.98 2.32
N ASP A 312 -4.96 11.10 1.55
CA ASP A 312 -4.88 11.64 0.20
C ASP A 312 -4.45 13.12 0.29
N ARG A 313 -3.81 13.59 -0.75
CA ARG A 313 -3.46 15.00 -0.89
C ARG A 313 -4.68 15.80 -1.35
N SER A 314 -5.77 15.75 -0.59
CA SER A 314 -6.85 16.71 -0.80
C SER A 314 -6.30 18.11 -0.56
N PRO A 315 -6.58 19.09 -1.44
CA PRO A 315 -6.30 20.49 -1.14
C PRO A 315 -6.88 20.78 0.23
N ALA A 316 -6.16 21.57 1.03
CA ALA A 316 -6.66 21.99 2.33
C ALA A 316 -8.08 22.49 2.14
N ALA A 317 -9.05 21.80 2.75
CA ALA A 317 -10.42 22.27 2.68
C ALA A 317 -10.42 23.73 3.14
N SER A 318 -11.06 24.57 2.39
CA SER A 318 -11.21 25.99 2.65
C SER A 318 -12.68 26.33 2.43
N PHE A 319 -13.18 27.32 3.15
CA PHE A 319 -14.50 27.86 2.89
C PHE A 319 -14.40 29.33 2.52
N SER A 320 -15.31 29.80 1.68
CA SER A 320 -15.39 31.21 1.30
C SER A 320 -15.95 32.04 2.45
N PRO A 321 -15.42 33.26 2.69
CA PRO A 321 -15.97 34.16 3.66
C PRO A 321 -17.46 34.43 3.37
N VAL A 322 -18.27 34.46 4.42
CA VAL A 322 -19.69 34.78 4.35
C VAL A 322 -19.98 35.96 5.28
N THR A 323 -20.68 36.98 4.78
CA THR A 323 -21.06 38.14 5.56
C THR A 323 -22.53 38.05 5.93
N LEU A 324 -22.84 38.40 7.17
CA LEU A 324 -24.22 38.44 7.69
C LEU A 324 -24.45 39.70 8.54
N SER A 325 -25.69 40.14 8.54
CA SER A 325 -26.19 41.23 9.37
C SER A 325 -27.10 40.70 10.49
N PRO A 326 -27.35 41.46 11.56
CA PRO A 326 -28.31 41.06 12.57
C PRO A 326 -29.69 40.75 11.98
N GLY A 327 -30.29 39.66 12.39
CA GLY A 327 -31.53 39.10 11.86
C GLY A 327 -31.33 38.05 10.75
N GLU A 328 -30.12 37.87 10.28
CA GLU A 328 -29.83 36.93 9.22
C GLU A 328 -29.30 35.57 9.75
N THR A 329 -29.61 34.54 9.00
CA THR A 329 -29.07 33.19 9.19
C THR A 329 -28.41 32.72 7.89
N VAL A 330 -27.20 32.21 7.97
CA VAL A 330 -26.43 31.74 6.82
C VAL A 330 -25.90 30.31 7.06
N LEU A 331 -25.92 29.51 6.02
CA LEU A 331 -25.30 28.17 6.02
C LEU A 331 -23.89 28.26 5.45
N ILE A 332 -22.97 27.50 6.02
CA ILE A 332 -21.63 27.25 5.49
C ILE A 332 -21.55 25.77 5.13
N PRO A 333 -22.01 25.35 3.93
CA PRO A 333 -22.15 23.93 3.56
C PRO A 333 -20.84 23.19 3.62
N ALA A 334 -19.72 23.86 3.26
CA ALA A 334 -18.37 23.27 3.30
C ALA A 334 -17.95 22.80 4.71
N LEU A 335 -18.59 23.31 5.77
CA LEU A 335 -18.31 22.96 7.16
C LEU A 335 -19.48 22.24 7.84
N GLY A 336 -20.64 22.16 7.21
CA GLY A 336 -21.87 21.68 7.84
C GLY A 336 -22.30 22.57 9.01
N LEU A 337 -22.12 23.90 8.90
CA LEU A 337 -22.42 24.85 9.97
C LEU A 337 -23.51 25.81 9.55
N ARG A 338 -24.37 26.16 10.52
CA ARG A 338 -25.36 27.20 10.46
C ARG A 338 -24.91 28.32 11.37
N VAL A 339 -24.94 29.56 10.89
CA VAL A 339 -24.61 30.78 11.65
C VAL A 339 -25.81 31.69 11.72
N GLU A 340 -26.19 32.05 12.91
CA GLU A 340 -27.27 33.00 13.19
C GLU A 340 -26.71 34.25 13.87
N CYS A 341 -27.18 35.40 13.46
CA CYS A 341 -26.85 36.69 14.08
C CYS A 341 -28.13 37.44 14.50
N ARG A 342 -28.21 37.84 15.77
CA ARG A 342 -29.34 38.63 16.27
C ARG A 342 -28.89 39.71 17.26
N ILE A 343 -29.73 40.73 17.46
CA ILE A 343 -29.52 41.74 18.50
C ILE A 343 -30.36 41.38 19.73
N GLU A 344 -29.77 41.55 20.89
CA GLU A 344 -30.44 41.41 22.18
C GLU A 344 -30.25 42.70 22.98
N GLU A 345 -31.37 43.41 23.29
CA GLU A 345 -31.33 44.75 23.91
C GLU A 345 -30.89 44.73 25.38
N ASN A 346 -31.10 43.59 26.06
CA ASN A 346 -30.73 43.40 27.46
C ASN A 346 -30.14 41.99 27.58
N PHE A 347 -28.84 41.86 27.23
CA PHE A 347 -28.17 40.59 27.25
C PHE A 347 -28.14 39.98 28.65
N GLN A 348 -28.59 38.73 28.78
CA GLN A 348 -28.48 37.94 30.00
C GLN A 348 -27.50 36.83 29.77
N GLU A 349 -26.50 36.72 30.63
CA GLU A 349 -25.49 35.64 30.52
C GLU A 349 -26.16 34.28 30.71
N LYS A 350 -26.55 33.64 29.62
CA LYS A 350 -26.90 32.21 29.56
C LYS A 350 -25.59 31.42 29.52
N ALA A 351 -25.61 30.18 29.94
CA ALA A 351 -24.41 29.32 30.04
C ALA A 351 -23.38 29.55 28.92
N LYS A 352 -22.11 29.79 29.27
CA LYS A 352 -21.02 30.05 28.30
C LYS A 352 -20.86 28.86 27.38
N THR A 353 -21.34 29.01 26.15
CA THR A 353 -21.03 28.02 25.09
C THR A 353 -19.88 28.58 24.25
N LEU A 354 -19.01 27.68 23.80
CA LEU A 354 -17.89 28.05 22.91
C LEU A 354 -18.35 28.26 21.46
N SER A 355 -19.64 28.10 21.21
CA SER A 355 -20.31 28.28 19.90
C SER A 355 -21.17 29.54 19.81
N THR A 356 -21.39 30.24 20.92
CA THR A 356 -22.18 31.48 20.98
C THR A 356 -21.32 32.62 21.50
N PHE A 357 -21.30 33.73 20.78
CA PHE A 357 -20.54 34.92 21.11
C PHE A 357 -21.50 36.09 21.37
N ALA A 358 -21.43 36.68 22.55
CA ALA A 358 -22.11 37.93 22.85
C ALA A 358 -21.11 39.08 22.76
N VAL A 359 -21.27 39.95 21.77
CA VAL A 359 -20.38 41.08 21.47
C VAL A 359 -21.10 42.40 21.74
N LYS A 360 -20.43 43.36 22.39
CA LYS A 360 -20.97 44.68 22.64
C LYS A 360 -21.43 45.36 21.34
N TYR A 361 -22.66 45.80 21.29
CA TYR A 361 -23.23 46.47 20.12
C TYR A 361 -22.43 47.70 19.72
N ASP A 362 -22.01 48.53 20.67
CA ASP A 362 -21.30 49.80 20.45
C ASP A 362 -19.86 49.60 19.90
N THR A 363 -19.33 48.39 19.95
CA THR A 363 -17.99 48.07 19.39
C THR A 363 -18.06 47.65 17.93
N ILE A 364 -19.26 47.48 17.38
CA ILE A 364 -19.50 47.13 15.97
C ILE A 364 -20.03 48.43 15.31
N GLU A 365 -19.45 48.79 14.15
CA GLU A 365 -19.85 50.03 13.40
C GLU A 365 -21.36 50.14 13.16
N GLN A 366 -21.84 51.35 12.85
CA GLN A 366 -23.27 51.71 12.71
C GLN A 366 -24.11 50.80 11.78
N THR A 367 -23.47 50.00 10.96
CA THR A 367 -24.06 48.89 10.19
C THR A 367 -23.27 47.63 10.47
N PRO A 368 -23.69 46.82 11.45
CA PRO A 368 -22.94 45.64 11.84
C PRO A 368 -22.92 44.61 10.70
N ARG A 369 -21.83 44.58 9.95
CA ARG A 369 -21.50 43.53 9.00
C ARG A 369 -20.49 42.59 9.62
N ILE A 370 -20.91 41.40 9.91
CA ILE A 370 -20.06 40.36 10.50
C ILE A 370 -19.66 39.39 9.41
N THR A 371 -18.39 39.16 9.30
CA THR A 371 -17.84 38.18 8.34
C THR A 371 -17.39 36.94 9.07
N ILE A 372 -17.95 35.79 8.70
CA ILE A 372 -17.45 34.47 9.10
C ILE A 372 -16.45 34.01 8.04
N ARG A 373 -15.20 33.85 8.43
CA ARG A 373 -14.10 33.57 7.51
C ARG A 373 -13.07 32.62 8.08
N PRO A 374 -12.24 32.00 7.24
CA PRO A 374 -11.03 31.33 7.72
C PRO A 374 -10.09 32.28 8.45
N ARG A 375 -9.28 31.75 9.34
CA ARG A 375 -8.22 32.47 10.05
C ARG A 375 -7.25 33.16 9.08
N GLN A 376 -6.87 34.40 9.39
CA GLN A 376 -5.82 35.16 8.70
C GLN A 376 -4.52 35.22 9.51
N ALA A 377 -3.40 35.59 8.85
CA ALA A 377 -2.08 35.55 9.46
C ALA A 377 -1.91 36.48 10.68
N HIS A 378 -2.57 37.62 10.64
CA HIS A 378 -2.46 38.70 11.65
C HIS A 378 -3.60 38.70 12.68
N ASP A 379 -4.49 37.72 12.64
CA ASP A 379 -5.59 37.65 13.61
C ASP A 379 -5.07 37.53 15.04
N VAL A 380 -5.55 38.41 15.89
CA VAL A 380 -5.29 38.44 17.34
C VAL A 380 -6.60 38.41 18.11
N MET A 381 -6.55 37.89 19.32
CA MET A 381 -7.68 37.77 20.21
C MET A 381 -7.25 38.03 21.65
N ARG A 382 -8.03 38.83 22.40
CA ARG A 382 -7.82 39.09 23.82
C ARG A 382 -8.46 37.95 24.64
N THR A 383 -7.64 37.32 25.45
CA THR A 383 -8.04 36.23 26.39
C THR A 383 -7.73 36.65 27.83
N ALA A 384 -8.16 35.88 28.84
CA ALA A 384 -7.81 36.11 30.23
C ALA A 384 -6.28 36.15 30.49
N GLY A 385 -5.50 35.50 29.64
CA GLY A 385 -4.03 35.50 29.68
C GLY A 385 -3.38 36.59 28.77
N GLY A 386 -4.12 37.64 28.38
CA GLY A 386 -3.63 38.69 27.50
C GLY A 386 -3.93 38.47 26.02
N THR A 387 -3.44 39.38 25.17
CA THR A 387 -3.63 39.32 23.71
C THR A 387 -2.68 38.28 23.08
N LYS A 388 -3.24 37.35 22.31
CA LYS A 388 -2.50 36.32 21.60
C LYS A 388 -2.86 36.28 20.12
N THR A 389 -1.91 35.90 19.26
CA THR A 389 -2.24 35.58 17.87
C THR A 389 -3.11 34.33 17.82
N LEU A 390 -4.08 34.24 16.91
CA LEU A 390 -4.92 33.06 16.76
C LEU A 390 -4.08 31.80 16.46
N LYS A 391 -2.98 31.96 15.72
CA LYS A 391 -2.03 30.85 15.50
C LYS A 391 -1.53 30.25 16.82
N LYS A 392 -1.06 31.11 17.75
CA LYS A 392 -0.54 30.68 19.06
C LYS A 392 -1.65 30.10 19.92
N LEU A 393 -2.82 30.76 19.96
CA LEU A 393 -3.98 30.33 20.73
C LEU A 393 -4.47 28.93 20.32
N LEU A 394 -4.55 28.65 19.01
CA LEU A 394 -4.96 27.35 18.48
C LEU A 394 -3.90 26.25 18.75
N ILE A 395 -2.62 26.62 18.78
CA ILE A 395 -1.53 25.69 19.16
C ILE A 395 -1.64 25.37 20.66
N ASP A 396 -1.80 26.38 21.53
CA ASP A 396 -1.95 26.23 22.97
C ASP A 396 -3.16 25.32 23.31
N ARG A 397 -4.24 25.42 22.50
CA ARG A 397 -5.47 24.60 22.63
C ARG A 397 -5.35 23.23 21.95
N LYS A 398 -4.17 22.86 21.44
CA LYS A 398 -3.89 21.60 20.75
C LYS A 398 -4.82 21.32 19.54
N VAL A 399 -5.33 22.36 18.87
CA VAL A 399 -6.13 22.19 17.65
C VAL A 399 -5.23 21.66 16.52
N PRO A 400 -5.60 20.55 15.85
CA PRO A 400 -4.82 19.98 14.74
C PRO A 400 -4.59 20.97 13.61
N ALA A 401 -3.43 20.95 12.96
CA ALA A 401 -3.06 21.92 11.92
C ALA A 401 -4.06 21.98 10.76
N ALA A 402 -4.60 20.83 10.34
CA ALA A 402 -5.61 20.71 9.29
C ALA A 402 -6.94 21.42 9.69
N ARG A 403 -7.36 21.31 10.95
CA ARG A 403 -8.57 21.97 11.45
C ARG A 403 -8.41 23.46 11.64
N ARG A 404 -7.18 23.94 11.91
CA ARG A 404 -6.95 25.40 12.14
C ARG A 404 -7.33 26.26 10.94
N ALA A 405 -7.16 25.75 9.71
CA ALA A 405 -7.53 26.44 8.48
C ALA A 405 -9.04 26.49 8.25
N LEU A 406 -9.79 25.59 8.87
CA LEU A 406 -11.25 25.45 8.73
C LEU A 406 -12.04 26.08 9.88
N MET A 407 -11.35 26.57 10.93
CA MET A 407 -12.05 27.13 12.08
C MET A 407 -12.72 28.47 11.71
N PRO A 408 -14.05 28.59 11.89
CA PRO A 408 -14.76 29.85 11.64
C PRO A 408 -14.32 30.92 12.61
N VAL A 409 -13.90 32.04 12.04
CA VAL A 409 -13.59 33.29 12.76
C VAL A 409 -14.67 34.28 12.45
N ALA A 410 -15.41 34.72 13.48
CA ALA A 410 -16.31 35.86 13.37
C ALA A 410 -15.47 37.15 13.50
N ALA A 411 -15.54 38.02 12.52
CA ALA A 411 -14.75 39.25 12.46
C ALA A 411 -15.58 40.41 11.87
N ASP A 412 -15.22 41.63 12.23
CA ASP A 412 -15.67 42.87 11.61
C ASP A 412 -14.49 43.63 10.96
N ALA A 413 -14.70 44.86 10.55
CA ALA A 413 -13.67 45.74 9.97
C ALA A 413 -12.51 46.02 10.96
N SER A 414 -12.75 45.97 12.26
CA SER A 414 -11.77 46.25 13.31
C SER A 414 -11.07 45.03 13.89
N GLY A 415 -11.46 43.79 13.48
CA GLY A 415 -10.75 42.60 13.84
C GLY A 415 -11.62 41.41 14.28
N VAL A 416 -11.06 40.51 15.08
CA VAL A 416 -11.71 39.28 15.53
C VAL A 416 -12.73 39.58 16.63
N LEU A 417 -13.94 39.10 16.47
CA LEU A 417 -15.02 39.13 17.47
C LEU A 417 -15.04 37.83 18.30
N GLY A 418 -14.84 36.74 17.68
CA GLY A 418 -14.79 35.42 18.32
C GLY A 418 -14.35 34.29 17.37
N VAL A 419 -14.05 33.16 17.94
CA VAL A 419 -13.60 31.96 17.19
C VAL A 419 -14.40 30.76 17.66
N TYR A 420 -15.01 30.04 16.73
CA TYR A 420 -15.77 28.82 16.99
C TYR A 420 -14.94 27.80 17.79
N GLY A 421 -15.50 27.25 18.87
CA GLY A 421 -14.80 26.33 19.77
C GLY A 421 -13.74 26.96 20.68
N ILE A 422 -13.56 28.32 20.64
CA ILE A 422 -12.60 29.04 21.48
C ILE A 422 -13.31 30.05 22.37
N GLY A 423 -14.28 30.81 21.82
CA GLY A 423 -15.08 31.83 22.51
C GLY A 423 -14.94 33.24 21.91
N VAL A 424 -15.45 34.21 22.66
CA VAL A 424 -15.45 35.62 22.28
C VAL A 424 -14.15 36.35 22.65
N ASP A 425 -13.77 37.37 21.88
CA ASP A 425 -12.69 38.30 22.26
C ASP A 425 -13.11 39.08 23.53
N LEU A 426 -12.35 38.96 24.62
CA LEU A 426 -12.69 39.57 25.91
C LEU A 426 -12.69 41.12 25.88
N GLY A 427 -12.01 41.72 24.89
CA GLY A 427 -12.06 43.18 24.70
C GLY A 427 -13.37 43.66 24.08
N ARG A 428 -14.15 42.74 23.52
CA ARG A 428 -15.41 43.01 22.81
C ARG A 428 -16.61 42.29 23.39
N ALA A 429 -16.42 41.47 24.45
CA ALA A 429 -17.49 40.74 25.08
C ALA A 429 -18.52 41.67 25.74
N ALA A 430 -19.80 41.40 25.54
CA ALA A 430 -20.88 42.12 26.21
C ALA A 430 -21.01 41.68 27.67
N ALA A 431 -21.31 42.62 28.55
CA ALA A 431 -21.67 42.35 29.93
C ALA A 431 -23.19 42.19 30.08
N PRO A 432 -23.65 41.48 31.15
CA PRO A 432 -25.10 41.41 31.44
C PRO A 432 -25.72 42.78 31.56
N GLY A 433 -26.89 42.97 30.95
CA GLY A 433 -27.61 44.24 30.89
C GLY A 433 -27.22 45.17 29.72
N GLU A 434 -26.15 44.88 28.99
CA GLU A 434 -25.73 45.62 27.81
C GLU A 434 -26.51 45.18 26.55
N ARG A 435 -26.64 46.09 25.58
CA ARG A 435 -27.09 45.74 24.24
C ARG A 435 -25.99 44.96 23.52
N ALA A 436 -26.34 43.81 22.99
CA ALA A 436 -25.36 42.87 22.41
C ALA A 436 -25.78 42.37 21.03
N VAL A 437 -24.77 42.04 20.23
CA VAL A 437 -24.94 41.22 19.04
C VAL A 437 -24.57 39.80 19.41
N ILE A 438 -25.51 38.88 19.24
CA ILE A 438 -25.35 37.47 19.51
C ILE A 438 -25.08 36.74 18.19
N ILE A 439 -23.93 36.06 18.11
CA ILE A 439 -23.55 35.23 16.98
C ILE A 439 -23.54 33.78 17.47
N THR A 440 -24.40 32.95 16.92
CA THR A 440 -24.50 31.54 17.26
C THR A 440 -24.04 30.69 16.05
N ILE A 441 -23.14 29.75 16.27
CA ILE A 441 -22.63 28.84 15.24
C ILE A 441 -22.94 27.40 15.69
N GLU A 442 -23.76 26.70 14.93
CA GLU A 442 -24.23 25.32 15.24
C GLU A 442 -23.96 24.38 14.08
N GLU A 443 -23.78 23.12 14.40
CA GLU A 443 -23.71 22.06 13.37
C GLU A 443 -25.12 21.88 12.78
N THR A 444 -25.20 21.82 11.46
CA THR A 444 -26.46 21.42 10.79
C THR A 444 -26.65 19.92 11.03
N GLU A 445 -27.83 19.54 11.56
CA GLU A 445 -28.23 18.13 11.61
C GLU A 445 -28.11 17.56 10.19
N LYS A 446 -27.42 16.44 10.06
CA LYS A 446 -27.44 15.67 8.81
C LYS A 446 -28.87 15.13 8.69
N GLU A 447 -29.59 15.62 7.70
CA GLU A 447 -30.73 14.85 7.20
C GLU A 447 -30.19 13.49 6.73
N ASP A 448 -30.62 12.42 7.43
CA ASP A 448 -30.34 11.02 7.09
C ASP A 448 -30.94 10.65 5.72
#